data_b911e979d64d6827b6766b14fda34aa4
#
_entry.id   b911e979d64d6827b6766b14fda34aa4
#
_cell.length_a   1.000
_cell.length_b   1.000
_cell.length_c   1.000
_cell.angle_alpha   90.00
_cell.angle_beta   90.00
_cell.angle_gamma   90.00
#
_symmetry.space_group_name_H-M   'P 1'
#
loop_
_entity.id
_entity.type
_entity.pdbx_description
1 polymer ?
#
loop_
_entity_poly.entity_id
_entity_poly.type
_entity_poly.pdbx_seq_one_letter_code
_entity_poly.pdbx_strand_id
1 'polypeptide(L)'
;MCIAIYKPAEQNFPSKKTLQRCFEANPDGAGYMFAHRNAVHIRKGFATFKAFWRDLRDIRAKVTDTPAFVLHFRISTQAGVRADCTHPFPLSRKMDDLRALHATADIGIAHNGIITLTSHGYNKTITYSDTMEFITDYAARLIKGRDWYTDPDLRGVIADLADSRLAILDGGGHCELLGSGWQEDRGCWYSNASYKPRPATPATTPSAWSGWGHYRAYDWDDYAEYCGGYDDPAEDTAPADPYAEYYDEESGLYFFDDIACPASEDGDTTICRKCAHYEVCYGFTE
;
A
#
# COMPACT_ATOMS: atom_id res chain seq x y z
N MET A 1 -1.79 -7.99 -9.83
CA MET A 1 -2.05 -8.43 -8.43
C MET A 1 -1.97 -7.22 -7.53
N CYS A 2 -2.76 -7.21 -6.45
CA CYS A 2 -2.68 -6.18 -5.41
C CYS A 2 -1.27 -6.05 -4.83
N ILE A 3 -0.97 -4.99 -4.10
CA ILE A 3 0.23 -4.92 -3.27
C ILE A 3 -0.13 -4.55 -1.84
N ALA A 4 0.42 -5.28 -0.88
CA ALA A 4 0.44 -4.93 0.53
C ALA A 4 1.85 -4.49 0.92
N ILE A 5 1.94 -3.45 1.75
CA ILE A 5 3.20 -2.88 2.22
C ILE A 5 3.15 -2.82 3.74
N TYR A 6 4.08 -3.48 4.40
CA TYR A 6 4.27 -3.34 5.84
C TYR A 6 5.42 -2.39 6.12
N LYS A 7 5.15 -1.32 6.82
CA LYS A 7 6.11 -0.35 7.35
C LYS A 7 6.22 -0.60 8.87
N PRO A 8 7.30 -1.18 9.37
CA PRO A 8 7.51 -1.37 10.80
C PRO A 8 7.49 -0.05 11.59
N ALA A 9 7.26 -0.14 12.89
CA ALA A 9 7.43 1.02 13.77
C ALA A 9 8.84 1.62 13.61
N GLU A 10 8.95 2.94 13.78
CA GLU A 10 10.22 3.70 13.70
C GLU A 10 10.95 3.66 12.34
N GLN A 11 10.39 2.97 11.35
CA GLN A 11 10.91 2.99 9.98
C GLN A 11 10.32 4.15 9.18
N ASN A 12 11.06 4.63 8.19
CA ASN A 12 10.58 5.63 7.25
C ASN A 12 9.48 5.06 6.34
N PHE A 13 8.56 5.90 5.92
CA PHE A 13 7.60 5.55 4.89
C PHE A 13 8.29 5.39 3.54
N PRO A 14 7.76 4.53 2.65
CA PRO A 14 8.09 4.59 1.25
C PRO A 14 7.83 5.99 0.69
N SER A 15 8.66 6.44 -0.28
CA SER A 15 8.48 7.75 -0.90
C SER A 15 7.08 7.88 -1.53
N LYS A 16 6.58 9.10 -1.64
CA LYS A 16 5.32 9.38 -2.35
C LYS A 16 5.32 8.77 -3.75
N LYS A 17 6.41 8.90 -4.48
CA LYS A 17 6.59 8.33 -5.82
C LYS A 17 6.47 6.79 -5.83
N THR A 18 7.02 6.12 -4.82
CA THR A 18 6.86 4.67 -4.64
C THR A 18 5.41 4.31 -4.39
N LEU A 19 4.72 5.00 -3.48
CA LEU A 19 3.30 4.74 -3.19
C LEU A 19 2.40 5.05 -4.39
N GLN A 20 2.72 6.09 -5.15
CA GLN A 20 2.00 6.44 -6.37
C GLN A 20 2.13 5.34 -7.43
N ARG A 21 3.34 4.80 -7.66
CA ARG A 21 3.53 3.65 -8.55
C ARG A 21 2.72 2.43 -8.10
N CYS A 22 2.69 2.15 -6.79
CA CYS A 22 1.86 1.08 -6.25
C CYS A 22 0.38 1.28 -6.58
N PHE A 23 -0.12 2.52 -6.46
CA PHE A 23 -1.49 2.87 -6.80
C PHE A 23 -1.74 2.75 -8.31
N GLU A 24 -0.83 3.26 -9.15
CA GLU A 24 -0.95 3.19 -10.62
C GLU A 24 -0.94 1.75 -11.14
N ALA A 25 -0.14 0.88 -10.52
CA ALA A 25 -0.14 -0.55 -10.83
C ALA A 25 -1.41 -1.26 -10.31
N ASN A 26 -2.12 -0.71 -9.32
CA ASN A 26 -3.27 -1.30 -8.65
C ASN A 26 -4.34 -0.23 -8.36
N PRO A 27 -5.05 0.31 -9.41
CA PRO A 27 -5.82 1.55 -9.29
C PRO A 27 -7.26 1.37 -8.77
N ASP A 28 -7.68 0.17 -8.40
CA ASP A 28 -9.08 -0.12 -8.03
C ASP A 28 -9.41 0.18 -6.56
N GLY A 29 -8.51 0.91 -5.90
CA GLY A 29 -8.72 1.41 -4.55
C GLY A 29 -7.51 1.21 -3.63
N ALA A 30 -7.42 2.05 -2.62
CA ALA A 30 -6.38 1.99 -1.61
C ALA A 30 -6.96 2.05 -0.20
N GLY A 31 -6.16 1.62 0.76
CA GLY A 31 -6.43 1.74 2.17
C GLY A 31 -5.18 1.45 2.99
N TYR A 32 -5.28 1.74 4.28
CA TYR A 32 -4.20 1.46 5.22
C TYR A 32 -4.74 1.20 6.61
N MET A 33 -3.92 0.57 7.45
CA MET A 33 -4.14 0.44 8.88
C MET A 33 -2.87 0.78 9.64
N PHE A 34 -3.01 1.20 10.87
CA PHE A 34 -1.89 1.52 11.75
C PHE A 34 -2.23 1.23 13.22
N ALA A 35 -1.20 0.86 13.98
CA ALA A 35 -1.34 0.63 15.42
C ALA A 35 -1.16 1.96 16.16
N HIS A 36 -2.14 2.36 16.95
CA HIS A 36 -2.05 3.55 17.79
C HIS A 36 -2.96 3.43 19.01
N ARG A 37 -2.47 3.85 20.18
CA ARG A 37 -3.22 3.80 21.43
C ARG A 37 -3.81 2.42 21.71
N ASN A 38 -2.99 1.40 21.53
CA ASN A 38 -3.35 0.00 21.79
C ASN A 38 -4.52 -0.53 20.94
N ALA A 39 -4.73 0.02 19.76
CA ALA A 39 -5.73 -0.41 18.78
C ALA A 39 -5.20 -0.30 17.36
N VAL A 40 -5.78 -1.06 16.44
CA VAL A 40 -5.57 -0.91 14.99
C VAL A 40 -6.64 0.01 14.45
N HIS A 41 -6.22 1.10 13.83
CA HIS A 41 -7.08 2.03 13.13
C HIS A 41 -7.03 1.73 11.63
N ILE A 42 -8.19 1.58 11.01
CA ILE A 42 -8.35 1.20 9.61
C ILE A 42 -9.00 2.34 8.86
N ARG A 43 -8.45 2.68 7.69
CA ARG A 43 -8.98 3.65 6.74
C ARG A 43 -8.82 3.11 5.33
N LYS A 44 -9.94 3.03 4.56
CA LYS A 44 -9.93 2.38 3.25
C LYS A 44 -10.98 2.96 2.31
N GLY A 45 -11.05 2.45 1.08
CA GLY A 45 -12.01 2.88 0.08
C GLY A 45 -11.58 4.11 -0.69
N PHE A 46 -10.30 4.46 -0.68
CA PHE A 46 -9.77 5.58 -1.46
C PHE A 46 -9.74 5.22 -2.94
N ALA A 47 -10.57 5.89 -3.74
CA ALA A 47 -10.67 5.66 -5.18
C ALA A 47 -9.61 6.42 -5.99
N THR A 48 -8.86 7.34 -5.38
CA THR A 48 -7.79 8.10 -6.05
C THR A 48 -6.55 8.18 -5.16
N PHE A 49 -5.36 8.23 -5.79
CA PHE A 49 -4.13 8.44 -5.06
C PHE A 49 -4.12 9.75 -4.28
N LYS A 50 -4.64 10.83 -4.85
CA LYS A 50 -4.73 12.15 -4.18
C LYS A 50 -5.53 12.06 -2.85
N ALA A 51 -6.66 11.38 -2.85
CA ALA A 51 -7.47 11.20 -1.63
C ALA A 51 -6.75 10.34 -0.59
N PHE A 52 -6.14 9.22 -1.02
CA PHE A 52 -5.34 8.33 -0.17
C PHE A 52 -4.16 9.08 0.45
N TRP A 53 -3.36 9.77 -0.37
CA TRP A 53 -2.16 10.48 0.08
C TRP A 53 -2.49 11.59 1.07
N ARG A 54 -3.52 12.41 0.79
CA ARG A 54 -3.96 13.48 1.70
C ARG A 54 -4.35 12.92 3.06
N ASP A 55 -5.16 11.87 3.08
CA ASP A 55 -5.63 11.26 4.33
C ASP A 55 -4.47 10.61 5.11
N LEU A 56 -3.58 9.89 4.43
CA LEU A 56 -2.39 9.28 5.04
C LEU A 56 -1.48 10.35 5.65
N ARG A 57 -1.19 11.43 4.93
CA ARG A 57 -0.40 12.56 5.40
C ARG A 57 -1.01 13.18 6.66
N ASP A 58 -2.32 13.44 6.65
CA ASP A 58 -3.03 14.07 7.76
C ASP A 58 -3.01 13.19 9.02
N ILE A 59 -3.06 11.87 8.85
CA ILE A 59 -2.92 10.92 9.96
C ILE A 59 -1.48 10.92 10.48
N ARG A 60 -0.47 10.85 9.60
CA ARG A 60 0.94 10.88 10.00
C ARG A 60 1.29 12.14 10.81
N ALA A 61 0.73 13.29 10.45
CA ALA A 61 0.92 14.53 11.20
C ALA A 61 0.30 14.50 12.61
N LYS A 62 -0.69 13.64 12.86
CA LYS A 62 -1.39 13.50 14.15
C LYS A 62 -0.80 12.42 15.05
N VAL A 63 -0.07 11.48 14.46
CA VAL A 63 0.48 10.30 15.15
C VAL A 63 2.00 10.46 15.24
N THR A 64 2.48 10.91 16.39
CA THR A 64 3.88 11.34 16.58
C THR A 64 4.85 10.21 16.93
N ASP A 65 4.34 9.05 17.28
CA ASP A 65 5.12 7.90 17.78
C ASP A 65 5.54 6.92 16.66
N THR A 66 5.51 7.36 15.40
CA THR A 66 5.92 6.58 14.21
C THR A 66 5.52 5.09 14.24
N PRO A 67 4.23 4.78 14.44
CA PRO A 67 3.79 3.41 14.64
C PRO A 67 3.95 2.52 13.41
N ALA A 68 3.70 1.23 13.57
CA ALA A 68 3.60 0.29 12.47
C ALA A 68 2.38 0.61 11.58
N PHE A 69 2.59 0.54 10.25
CA PHE A 69 1.55 0.69 9.22
C PHE A 69 1.50 -0.51 8.29
N VAL A 70 0.31 -0.83 7.81
CA VAL A 70 0.12 -1.69 6.63
C VAL A 70 -0.71 -0.92 5.61
N LEU A 71 -0.14 -0.70 4.42
CA LEU A 71 -0.81 -0.05 3.30
C LEU A 71 -1.21 -1.11 2.27
N HIS A 72 -2.28 -0.86 1.53
CA HIS A 72 -2.74 -1.78 0.50
C HIS A 72 -3.28 -1.02 -0.71
N PHE A 73 -2.85 -1.45 -1.91
CA PHE A 73 -3.36 -0.96 -3.18
C PHE A 73 -3.97 -2.13 -3.95
N ARG A 74 -5.21 -1.96 -4.36
CA ARG A 74 -6.05 -3.03 -4.88
C ARG A 74 -6.12 -3.03 -6.40
N ILE A 75 -6.06 -4.23 -6.98
CA ILE A 75 -6.63 -4.52 -8.30
C ILE A 75 -7.75 -5.54 -8.09
N SER A 76 -8.92 -5.25 -8.66
CA SER A 76 -10.12 -6.05 -8.43
C SER A 76 -10.11 -7.27 -9.34
N THR A 77 -10.09 -8.45 -8.74
CA THR A 77 -10.28 -9.73 -9.42
C THR A 77 -11.68 -10.29 -9.20
N GLN A 78 -12.32 -9.90 -8.08
CA GLN A 78 -13.62 -10.41 -7.65
C GLN A 78 -14.43 -9.29 -6.98
N ALA A 79 -15.74 -9.43 -6.89
CA ALA A 79 -16.69 -8.49 -6.29
C ALA A 79 -16.72 -7.08 -6.95
N GLY A 80 -16.06 -6.88 -8.09
CA GLY A 80 -15.99 -5.60 -8.80
C GLY A 80 -15.21 -4.52 -8.04
N VAL A 81 -15.20 -3.30 -8.57
CA VAL A 81 -14.57 -2.12 -7.94
C VAL A 81 -15.52 -1.54 -6.91
N ARG A 82 -15.33 -1.87 -5.64
CA ARG A 82 -16.16 -1.43 -4.51
C ARG A 82 -15.27 -0.92 -3.39
N ALA A 83 -15.63 0.25 -2.83
CA ALA A 83 -14.88 0.86 -1.73
C ALA A 83 -14.87 -0.02 -0.47
N ASP A 84 -15.98 -0.66 -0.13
CA ASP A 84 -16.11 -1.52 1.04
C ASP A 84 -15.34 -2.84 0.93
N CYS A 85 -14.96 -3.27 -0.29
CA CYS A 85 -14.10 -4.43 -0.54
C CYS A 85 -12.59 -4.08 -0.61
N THR A 86 -12.20 -2.83 -0.36
CA THR A 86 -10.80 -2.42 -0.29
C THR A 86 -10.19 -2.88 1.05
N HIS A 87 -8.96 -3.37 1.02
CA HIS A 87 -8.20 -3.70 2.23
C HIS A 87 -7.67 -2.42 2.92
N PRO A 88 -7.31 -2.53 4.24
CA PRO A 88 -7.42 -3.69 5.13
C PRO A 88 -8.81 -3.85 5.75
N PHE A 89 -8.98 -4.97 6.49
CA PHE A 89 -10.22 -5.28 7.20
C PHE A 89 -9.96 -5.52 8.69
N PRO A 90 -10.92 -5.18 9.59
CA PRO A 90 -10.84 -5.62 10.99
C PRO A 90 -11.02 -7.14 11.09
N LEU A 91 -10.40 -7.74 12.07
CA LEU A 91 -10.66 -9.14 12.43
C LEU A 91 -12.03 -9.22 13.13
N SER A 92 -13.08 -9.51 12.39
CA SER A 92 -14.45 -9.61 12.90
C SER A 92 -15.23 -10.71 12.19
N ARG A 93 -16.19 -11.30 12.91
CA ARG A 93 -17.15 -12.25 12.34
C ARG A 93 -18.37 -11.59 11.70
N LYS A 94 -18.48 -10.27 11.79
CA LYS A 94 -19.61 -9.51 11.26
C LYS A 94 -19.21 -8.85 9.96
N MET A 95 -19.91 -9.17 8.89
CA MET A 95 -19.66 -8.62 7.55
C MET A 95 -19.77 -7.09 7.53
N ASP A 96 -20.66 -6.49 8.32
CA ASP A 96 -20.84 -5.04 8.39
C ASP A 96 -19.60 -4.33 8.95
N ASP A 97 -18.90 -4.95 9.93
CA ASP A 97 -17.65 -4.39 10.44
C ASP A 97 -16.58 -4.37 9.34
N LEU A 98 -16.55 -5.42 8.49
CA LEU A 98 -15.60 -5.51 7.38
C LEU A 98 -15.91 -4.50 6.25
N ARG A 99 -17.19 -4.14 6.08
CA ARG A 99 -17.63 -3.15 5.08
C ARG A 99 -17.32 -1.71 5.48
N ALA A 100 -17.14 -1.43 6.76
CA ALA A 100 -16.86 -0.09 7.25
C ALA A 100 -15.58 0.48 6.61
N LEU A 101 -15.66 1.71 6.10
CA LEU A 101 -14.50 2.39 5.49
C LEU A 101 -13.53 2.93 6.55
N HIS A 102 -14.03 3.19 7.74
CA HIS A 102 -13.25 3.55 8.92
C HIS A 102 -13.63 2.60 10.05
N ALA A 103 -12.64 1.96 10.64
CA ALA A 103 -12.85 1.03 11.75
C ALA A 103 -11.71 1.12 12.77
N THR A 104 -12.01 0.69 13.99
CA THR A 104 -11.03 0.45 15.05
C THR A 104 -11.22 -0.97 15.56
N ALA A 105 -10.14 -1.73 15.68
CA ALA A 105 -10.16 -3.13 16.06
C ALA A 105 -8.93 -3.50 16.88
N ASP A 106 -8.95 -4.66 17.52
CA ASP A 106 -7.76 -5.23 18.17
C ASP A 106 -6.72 -5.73 17.16
N ILE A 107 -7.20 -6.27 16.03
CA ILE A 107 -6.39 -6.87 14.97
C ILE A 107 -6.99 -6.46 13.63
N GLY A 108 -6.12 -6.13 12.66
CA GLY A 108 -6.47 -5.87 11.28
C GLY A 108 -5.73 -6.78 10.33
N ILE A 109 -6.31 -7.05 9.15
CA ILE A 109 -5.79 -7.97 8.13
C ILE A 109 -5.78 -7.29 6.77
N ALA A 110 -4.64 -7.34 6.08
CA ALA A 110 -4.51 -7.07 4.65
C ALA A 110 -4.05 -8.36 3.94
N HIS A 111 -4.54 -8.55 2.71
CA HIS A 111 -4.28 -9.74 1.92
C HIS A 111 -3.84 -9.37 0.51
N ASN A 112 -2.88 -10.12 -0.03
CA ASN A 112 -2.48 -10.06 -1.43
C ASN A 112 -2.42 -11.45 -2.04
N GLY A 113 -3.36 -11.76 -2.92
CA GLY A 113 -3.51 -13.05 -3.59
C GLY A 113 -4.97 -13.36 -3.92
N ILE A 114 -5.28 -14.62 -4.02
CA ILE A 114 -6.64 -15.17 -4.17
C ILE A 114 -6.77 -16.30 -3.16
N ILE A 115 -7.79 -16.24 -2.31
CA ILE A 115 -8.08 -17.30 -1.34
C ILE A 115 -9.06 -18.28 -1.98
N THR A 116 -8.58 -19.44 -2.37
CA THR A 116 -9.37 -20.45 -3.08
C THR A 116 -10.32 -21.24 -2.17
N LEU A 117 -10.08 -21.23 -0.86
CA LEU A 117 -10.91 -21.90 0.14
C LEU A 117 -12.32 -21.32 0.23
N THR A 118 -12.53 -20.11 -0.24
CA THR A 118 -13.80 -19.39 -0.14
C THR A 118 -14.77 -19.79 -1.25
N SER A 119 -16.08 -19.57 -1.03
CA SER A 119 -17.14 -19.93 -1.99
C SER A 119 -17.18 -19.01 -3.22
N HIS A 120 -16.20 -18.14 -3.37
CA HIS A 120 -16.11 -17.13 -4.43
C HIS A 120 -15.83 -17.67 -5.84
N GLY A 121 -16.18 -18.92 -6.14
CA GLY A 121 -16.24 -19.34 -7.53
C GLY A 121 -17.15 -18.42 -8.33
N TYR A 122 -16.79 -18.02 -9.49
CA TYR A 122 -17.47 -17.30 -10.60
C TYR A 122 -18.92 -16.74 -10.43
N ASN A 123 -19.44 -16.64 -9.21
CA ASN A 123 -20.78 -16.18 -8.94
C ASN A 123 -20.83 -14.63 -8.91
N LYS A 124 -21.35 -14.02 -9.97
CA LYS A 124 -21.48 -12.55 -10.14
C LYS A 124 -22.41 -11.87 -9.11
N THR A 125 -23.14 -12.63 -8.31
CA THR A 125 -24.05 -12.08 -7.29
C THR A 125 -23.36 -11.79 -5.96
N ILE A 126 -22.13 -12.25 -5.78
CA ILE A 126 -21.36 -12.04 -4.54
C ILE A 126 -20.89 -10.57 -4.45
N THR A 127 -21.22 -9.90 -3.34
CA THR A 127 -20.92 -8.49 -3.09
C THR A 127 -19.84 -8.26 -2.04
N TYR A 128 -19.09 -9.29 -1.67
CA TYR A 128 -17.96 -9.25 -0.73
C TYR A 128 -16.74 -9.93 -1.35
N SER A 129 -15.55 -9.70 -0.82
CA SER A 129 -14.32 -10.34 -1.32
C SER A 129 -14.07 -11.70 -0.66
N ASP A 130 -13.25 -12.54 -1.31
CA ASP A 130 -12.72 -13.79 -0.74
C ASP A 130 -12.09 -13.56 0.64
N THR A 131 -11.34 -12.48 0.79
CA THR A 131 -10.72 -12.10 2.06
C THR A 131 -11.76 -11.83 3.15
N MET A 132 -12.86 -11.15 2.83
CA MET A 132 -13.93 -10.89 3.79
C MET A 132 -14.57 -12.21 4.27
N GLU A 133 -14.84 -13.15 3.37
CA GLU A 133 -15.33 -14.47 3.71
C GLU A 133 -14.30 -15.25 4.55
N PHE A 134 -13.04 -15.27 4.14
CA PHE A 134 -11.96 -15.88 4.91
C PHE A 134 -11.88 -15.35 6.34
N ILE A 135 -12.00 -14.03 6.53
CA ILE A 135 -11.98 -13.43 7.86
C ILE A 135 -13.17 -13.89 8.69
N THR A 136 -14.40 -13.82 8.17
CA THR A 136 -15.62 -14.16 8.93
C THR A 136 -15.70 -15.63 9.29
N ASP A 137 -15.30 -16.50 8.37
CA ASP A 137 -15.54 -17.92 8.48
C ASP A 137 -14.36 -18.69 9.08
N TYR A 138 -13.14 -18.19 8.93
CA TYR A 138 -11.93 -18.87 9.39
C TYR A 138 -11.10 -17.99 10.35
N ALA A 139 -10.50 -16.89 9.90
CA ALA A 139 -9.51 -16.16 10.69
C ALA A 139 -10.06 -15.67 12.05
N ALA A 140 -11.26 -15.06 12.06
CA ALA A 140 -11.89 -14.58 13.31
C ALA A 140 -12.39 -15.70 14.23
N ARG A 141 -12.38 -16.95 13.75
CA ARG A 141 -12.68 -18.13 14.59
C ARG A 141 -11.42 -18.74 15.19
N LEU A 142 -10.31 -18.62 14.52
CA LEU A 142 -9.02 -19.19 14.90
C LEU A 142 -8.22 -18.22 15.79
N ILE A 143 -8.09 -16.96 15.38
CA ILE A 143 -7.36 -15.93 16.11
C ILE A 143 -8.22 -15.42 17.27
N LYS A 144 -7.80 -15.67 18.52
CA LYS A 144 -8.55 -15.32 19.74
C LYS A 144 -7.94 -14.19 20.58
N GLY A 145 -6.72 -13.85 20.32
CA GLY A 145 -5.99 -12.81 21.06
C GLY A 145 -4.82 -12.31 20.25
N ARG A 146 -4.15 -11.27 20.73
CA ARG A 146 -3.00 -10.66 20.03
C ARG A 146 -1.76 -11.53 20.03
N ASP A 147 -1.66 -12.47 20.95
CA ASP A 147 -0.57 -13.43 21.12
C ASP A 147 -0.68 -14.68 20.26
N TRP A 148 -1.70 -14.76 19.38
CA TRP A 148 -1.98 -15.89 18.49
C TRP A 148 -0.74 -16.33 17.68
N TYR A 149 0.10 -15.35 17.29
CA TYR A 149 1.29 -15.59 16.49
C TYR A 149 2.40 -16.33 17.24
N THR A 150 2.33 -16.42 18.56
CA THR A 150 3.27 -17.19 19.36
C THR A 150 3.09 -18.69 19.21
N ASP A 151 1.94 -19.14 18.71
CA ASP A 151 1.64 -20.52 18.38
C ASP A 151 2.03 -20.80 16.91
N PRO A 152 3.14 -21.53 16.65
CA PRO A 152 3.61 -21.82 15.31
C PRO A 152 2.65 -22.70 14.50
N ASP A 153 1.91 -23.61 15.17
CA ASP A 153 0.96 -24.48 14.50
C ASP A 153 -0.25 -23.65 14.01
N LEU A 154 -0.74 -22.75 14.83
CA LEU A 154 -1.82 -21.85 14.45
C LEU A 154 -1.41 -20.91 13.30
N ARG A 155 -0.18 -20.38 13.33
CA ARG A 155 0.35 -19.60 12.19
C ARG A 155 0.39 -20.41 10.91
N GLY A 156 0.89 -21.64 11.00
CA GLY A 156 0.92 -22.59 9.88
C GLY A 156 -0.48 -22.82 9.31
N VAL A 157 -1.45 -23.16 10.16
CA VAL A 157 -2.85 -23.39 9.75
C VAL A 157 -3.43 -22.15 9.04
N ILE A 158 -3.22 -20.94 9.57
CA ILE A 158 -3.75 -19.72 8.94
C ILE A 158 -3.08 -19.47 7.59
N ALA A 159 -1.77 -19.67 7.48
CA ALA A 159 -1.02 -19.53 6.24
C ALA A 159 -1.50 -20.53 5.17
N ASP A 160 -1.68 -21.80 5.55
CA ASP A 160 -2.14 -22.86 4.64
C ASP A 160 -3.57 -22.62 4.16
N LEU A 161 -4.47 -22.19 5.07
CA LEU A 161 -5.85 -21.87 4.70
C LEU A 161 -5.96 -20.69 3.76
N ALA A 162 -5.10 -19.68 3.89
CA ALA A 162 -5.07 -18.52 3.01
C ALA A 162 -4.38 -18.83 1.68
N ASP A 163 -3.36 -19.68 1.68
CA ASP A 163 -2.50 -20.03 0.54
C ASP A 163 -2.03 -18.80 -0.25
N SER A 164 -1.71 -17.74 0.48
CA SER A 164 -1.35 -16.43 -0.09
C SER A 164 -0.74 -15.53 0.97
N ARG A 165 -0.46 -14.27 0.63
CA ARG A 165 0.23 -13.33 1.53
C ARG A 165 -0.75 -12.58 2.41
N LEU A 166 -0.56 -12.67 3.71
CA LEU A 166 -1.30 -11.90 4.71
C LEU A 166 -0.36 -11.00 5.51
N ALA A 167 -0.81 -9.78 5.80
CA ALA A 167 -0.22 -8.92 6.82
C ALA A 167 -1.27 -8.73 7.92
N ILE A 168 -0.99 -9.22 9.11
CA ILE A 168 -1.89 -9.20 10.27
C ILE A 168 -1.26 -8.32 11.35
N LEU A 169 -1.82 -7.13 11.53
CA LEU A 169 -1.35 -6.12 12.48
C LEU A 169 -2.24 -6.12 13.72
N ASP A 170 -1.63 -6.11 14.91
CA ASP A 170 -2.34 -5.93 16.17
C ASP A 170 -2.20 -4.49 16.73
N GLY A 171 -3.04 -4.17 17.69
CA GLY A 171 -3.04 -2.86 18.35
C GLY A 171 -1.79 -2.57 19.20
N GLY A 172 -0.99 -3.57 19.50
CA GLY A 172 0.32 -3.44 20.16
C GLY A 172 1.44 -3.06 19.18
N GLY A 173 1.18 -3.11 17.87
CA GLY A 173 2.13 -2.77 16.83
C GLY A 173 2.90 -3.97 16.26
N HIS A 174 2.65 -5.20 16.74
CA HIS A 174 3.19 -6.39 16.10
C HIS A 174 2.47 -6.67 14.79
N CYS A 175 3.24 -6.98 13.76
CA CYS A 175 2.70 -7.40 12.45
C CYS A 175 3.29 -8.74 12.04
N GLU A 176 2.43 -9.74 11.92
CA GLU A 176 2.80 -11.04 11.39
C GLU A 176 2.60 -11.06 9.87
N LEU A 177 3.67 -11.38 9.14
CA LEU A 177 3.65 -11.56 7.69
C LEU A 177 3.60 -13.05 7.37
N LEU A 178 2.50 -13.52 6.81
CA LEU A 178 2.33 -14.92 6.39
C LEU A 178 2.40 -15.04 4.87
N GLY A 179 2.76 -16.25 4.41
CA GLY A 179 2.99 -16.55 3.00
C GLY A 179 4.40 -16.18 2.54
N SER A 180 4.84 -16.76 1.43
CA SER A 180 6.18 -16.57 0.85
C SER A 180 6.24 -15.33 -0.08
N GLY A 181 7.48 -14.89 -0.41
CA GLY A 181 7.70 -13.87 -1.43
C GLY A 181 7.56 -12.42 -0.95
N TRP A 182 7.54 -12.16 0.36
CA TRP A 182 7.72 -10.81 0.90
C TRP A 182 9.15 -10.33 0.63
N GLN A 183 9.26 -9.11 0.11
CA GLN A 183 10.53 -8.47 -0.23
C GLN A 183 10.78 -7.29 0.70
N GLU A 184 11.93 -7.25 1.35
CA GLU A 184 12.35 -6.09 2.12
C GLU A 184 13.05 -5.08 1.21
N ASP A 185 12.66 -3.82 1.33
CA ASP A 185 13.33 -2.70 0.69
C ASP A 185 13.27 -1.47 1.62
N ARG A 186 14.43 -0.92 1.97
CA ARG A 186 14.57 0.27 2.82
C ARG A 186 13.78 0.19 4.14
N GLY A 187 13.79 -0.97 4.79
CA GLY A 187 13.11 -1.21 6.06
C GLY A 187 11.61 -1.43 5.97
N CYS A 188 11.03 -1.44 4.77
CA CYS A 188 9.64 -1.81 4.53
C CYS A 188 9.54 -3.15 3.82
N TRP A 189 8.43 -3.87 4.03
CA TRP A 189 8.17 -5.17 3.42
C TRP A 189 7.05 -5.07 2.39
N TYR A 190 7.30 -5.57 1.20
CA TYR A 190 6.39 -5.52 0.06
C TYR A 190 5.94 -6.92 -0.32
N SER A 191 4.66 -7.10 -0.58
CA SER A 191 4.13 -8.41 -0.96
C SER A 191 4.44 -8.81 -2.41
N ASN A 192 4.92 -7.90 -3.24
CA ASN A 192 5.43 -8.15 -4.59
C ASN A 192 6.26 -6.95 -5.09
N ALA A 193 6.78 -7.04 -6.32
CA ALA A 193 7.69 -6.05 -6.89
C ALA A 193 7.00 -4.87 -7.62
N SER A 194 5.67 -4.71 -7.54
CA SER A 194 4.98 -3.65 -8.30
C SER A 194 5.29 -2.21 -7.83
N TYR A 195 6.03 -2.07 -6.73
CA TYR A 195 6.56 -0.79 -6.27
C TYR A 195 7.82 -0.33 -7.01
N LYS A 196 8.52 -1.25 -7.69
CA LYS A 196 9.73 -0.95 -8.45
C LYS A 196 9.41 -0.20 -9.74
N PRO A 197 10.33 0.67 -10.22
CA PRO A 197 10.18 1.28 -11.54
C PRO A 197 10.04 0.20 -12.62
N ARG A 198 9.11 0.38 -13.55
CA ARG A 198 9.08 -0.47 -14.74
C ARG A 198 10.29 -0.13 -15.61
N PRO A 199 11.06 -1.13 -16.11
CA PRO A 199 12.09 -0.86 -17.09
C PRO A 199 11.45 -0.17 -18.30
N ALA A 200 12.13 0.86 -18.82
CA ALA A 200 11.70 1.46 -20.08
C ALA A 200 11.75 0.37 -21.16
N THR A 201 10.60 -0.02 -21.69
CA THR A 201 10.55 -0.88 -22.88
C THR A 201 11.26 -0.12 -24.00
N PRO A 202 12.31 -0.68 -24.63
CA PRO A 202 12.87 -0.06 -25.83
C PRO A 202 11.74 0.18 -26.81
N ALA A 203 11.63 1.36 -27.38
CA ALA A 203 10.66 1.67 -28.41
C ALA A 203 10.92 0.72 -29.59
N THR A 204 10.25 -0.42 -29.63
CA THR A 204 10.23 -1.27 -30.81
C THR A 204 9.40 -0.55 -31.85
N THR A 205 10.04 -0.22 -32.99
CA THR A 205 9.38 0.21 -34.21
C THR A 205 8.14 -0.64 -34.46
N PRO A 206 7.01 -0.02 -34.83
CA PRO A 206 5.80 -0.78 -35.10
C PRO A 206 6.03 -1.67 -36.32
N SER A 207 6.29 -2.95 -36.14
CA SER A 207 6.12 -3.93 -37.17
C SER A 207 4.63 -4.24 -37.27
N ALA A 208 4.03 -3.81 -38.36
CA ALA A 208 2.70 -4.21 -38.74
C ALA A 208 2.62 -5.74 -38.83
N TRP A 209 1.99 -6.37 -37.84
CA TRP A 209 1.33 -7.67 -38.08
C TRP A 209 0.19 -7.87 -37.11
N SER A 210 -1.00 -7.90 -37.69
CA SER A 210 -2.25 -8.34 -37.08
C SER A 210 -2.18 -9.84 -36.79
N GLY A 211 -2.45 -10.20 -35.52
CA GLY A 211 -2.58 -11.59 -35.12
C GLY A 211 -3.17 -11.69 -33.72
N TRP A 212 -4.33 -12.24 -33.62
CA TRP A 212 -5.06 -12.61 -32.40
C TRP A 212 -4.12 -13.36 -31.45
N GLY A 213 -3.73 -12.75 -30.35
CA GLY A 213 -2.80 -13.30 -29.36
C GLY A 213 -3.40 -13.31 -27.98
N HIS A 214 -3.54 -14.50 -27.44
CA HIS A 214 -3.93 -14.83 -26.09
C HIS A 214 -3.25 -13.92 -25.04
N TYR A 215 -4.05 -13.34 -24.13
CA TYR A 215 -3.55 -12.80 -22.89
C TYR A 215 -2.91 -13.93 -22.07
N ARG A 216 -1.59 -14.08 -22.14
CA ARG A 216 -0.86 -14.80 -21.09
C ARG A 216 -0.78 -13.86 -19.89
N ALA A 217 -1.33 -14.29 -18.77
CA ALA A 217 -0.98 -13.74 -17.48
C ALA A 217 0.53 -13.93 -17.31
N TYR A 218 1.28 -12.84 -17.32
CA TYR A 218 2.71 -12.88 -17.01
C TYR A 218 2.86 -13.24 -15.51
N ASP A 219 3.53 -14.35 -15.27
CA ASP A 219 3.98 -14.73 -13.94
C ASP A 219 5.09 -13.76 -13.54
N TRP A 220 4.83 -12.96 -12.51
CA TRP A 220 5.76 -11.94 -12.04
C TRP A 220 6.95 -12.54 -11.28
N ASP A 221 6.87 -13.81 -10.90
CA ASP A 221 7.96 -14.51 -10.22
C ASP A 221 9.08 -14.86 -11.23
N ASP A 222 8.75 -15.15 -12.51
CA ASP A 222 9.73 -15.35 -13.59
C ASP A 222 10.48 -14.06 -13.97
N TYR A 223 9.89 -12.87 -13.69
CA TYR A 223 10.52 -11.60 -14.00
C TYR A 223 11.61 -11.20 -13.00
N ALA A 224 11.53 -11.67 -11.77
CA ALA A 224 12.54 -11.41 -10.75
C ALA A 224 13.86 -12.13 -11.05
N GLU A 225 13.81 -13.29 -11.72
CA GLU A 225 14.99 -14.07 -12.08
C GLU A 225 15.72 -13.51 -13.32
N TYR A 226 14.98 -12.79 -14.21
CA TYR A 226 15.56 -12.16 -15.41
C TYR A 226 16.23 -10.80 -15.12
N CYS A 227 15.85 -10.12 -14.03
CA CYS A 227 16.42 -8.84 -13.61
C CYS A 227 17.59 -9.01 -12.63
N GLY A 228 18.44 -10.00 -12.85
CA GLY A 228 19.70 -10.15 -12.13
C GLY A 228 20.57 -8.90 -12.30
N GLY A 229 20.72 -8.14 -11.20
CA GLY A 229 21.82 -7.20 -10.98
C GLY A 229 21.91 -6.07 -12.03
N TYR A 230 21.01 -5.11 -11.99
CA TYR A 230 21.33 -3.78 -12.47
C TYR A 230 21.68 -2.91 -11.27
N ASP A 231 22.99 -2.66 -11.13
CA ASP A 231 23.50 -1.50 -10.42
C ASP A 231 22.85 -0.27 -11.04
N ASP A 232 22.27 0.58 -10.20
CA ASP A 232 21.66 1.86 -10.56
C ASP A 232 22.72 2.65 -11.36
N PRO A 233 22.49 3.00 -12.65
CA PRO A 233 23.44 3.83 -13.36
C PRO A 233 23.57 5.14 -12.61
N ALA A 234 24.78 5.52 -12.34
CA ALA A 234 25.23 6.70 -11.63
C ALA A 234 24.24 7.87 -11.73
N GLU A 235 23.82 8.37 -10.57
CA GLU A 235 23.16 9.65 -10.44
C GLU A 235 23.84 10.68 -11.34
N ASP A 236 23.05 11.21 -12.27
CA ASP A 236 23.44 12.32 -13.13
C ASP A 236 23.97 13.45 -12.24
N THR A 237 25.22 13.85 -12.40
CA THR A 237 25.90 14.86 -11.57
C THR A 237 25.44 16.28 -11.96
N ALA A 238 24.15 16.54 -11.91
CA ALA A 238 23.66 17.90 -11.75
C ALA A 238 24.01 18.37 -10.33
N PRO A 239 24.43 19.63 -10.12
CA PRO A 239 24.64 20.13 -8.77
C PRO A 239 23.37 19.88 -7.97
N ALA A 240 23.49 19.11 -6.89
CA ALA A 240 22.37 18.72 -6.06
C ALA A 240 21.62 19.98 -5.63
N ASP A 241 20.39 20.13 -6.07
CA ASP A 241 19.48 21.12 -5.50
C ASP A 241 19.39 20.80 -4.00
N PRO A 242 19.82 21.70 -3.11
CA PRO A 242 19.82 21.47 -1.67
C PRO A 242 18.40 21.21 -1.13
N TYR A 243 17.37 21.44 -1.93
CA TYR A 243 15.96 21.25 -1.59
C TYR A 243 15.31 20.12 -2.39
N ALA A 244 16.07 19.36 -3.20
CA ALA A 244 15.55 18.26 -4.00
C ALA A 244 14.81 17.20 -3.14
N GLU A 245 15.20 17.06 -1.88
CA GLU A 245 14.50 16.17 -0.92
C GLU A 245 13.09 16.67 -0.54
N TYR A 246 12.83 17.96 -0.71
CA TYR A 246 11.55 18.59 -0.40
C TYR A 246 10.66 18.77 -1.62
N TYR A 247 11.21 18.66 -2.84
CA TYR A 247 10.48 18.86 -4.09
C TYR A 247 10.01 17.53 -4.68
N ASP A 248 8.72 17.42 -4.90
CA ASP A 248 8.13 16.31 -5.64
C ASP A 248 7.89 16.73 -7.09
N GLU A 249 8.77 16.32 -7.99
CA GLU A 249 8.74 16.68 -9.41
C GLU A 249 7.42 16.29 -10.10
N GLU A 250 6.73 15.24 -9.62
CA GLU A 250 5.53 14.70 -10.26
C GLU A 250 4.29 15.54 -9.94
N SER A 251 4.18 16.03 -8.71
CA SER A 251 3.09 16.92 -8.30
C SER A 251 3.45 18.40 -8.45
N GLY A 252 4.74 18.74 -8.65
CA GLY A 252 5.21 20.11 -8.64
C GLY A 252 5.13 20.80 -7.27
N LEU A 253 5.07 20.02 -6.19
CA LEU A 253 4.88 20.54 -4.84
C LEU A 253 6.12 20.34 -3.98
N TYR A 254 6.41 21.32 -3.12
CA TYR A 254 7.38 21.18 -2.05
C TYR A 254 6.72 20.61 -0.80
N PHE A 255 7.41 19.68 -0.14
CA PHE A 255 6.99 19.07 1.11
C PHE A 255 8.04 19.34 2.18
N PHE A 256 7.68 20.12 3.19
CA PHE A 256 8.49 20.38 4.36
C PHE A 256 7.90 19.61 5.53
N ASP A 257 8.75 18.84 6.22
CA ASP A 257 8.31 17.99 7.34
C ASP A 257 7.11 17.09 6.98
N ASP A 258 7.12 16.54 5.73
CA ASP A 258 6.02 15.72 5.18
C ASP A 258 4.68 16.46 4.99
N ILE A 259 4.67 17.78 5.05
CA ILE A 259 3.48 18.61 4.84
C ILE A 259 3.60 19.34 3.49
N ALA A 260 2.60 19.19 2.62
CA ALA A 260 2.57 19.93 1.37
C ALA A 260 2.49 21.44 1.64
N CYS A 261 3.26 22.25 0.88
CA CYS A 261 3.17 23.69 0.95
C CYS A 261 1.76 24.15 0.49
N PRO A 262 0.99 24.85 1.32
CA PRO A 262 -0.37 25.30 0.95
C PRO A 262 -0.40 26.14 -0.32
N ALA A 263 0.61 27.00 -0.53
CA ALA A 263 0.69 27.84 -1.72
C ALA A 263 0.92 27.04 -3.01
N SER A 264 1.62 25.90 -2.94
CA SER A 264 1.85 25.05 -4.10
C SER A 264 0.63 24.19 -4.46
N GLU A 265 -0.26 23.91 -3.49
CA GLU A 265 -1.51 23.18 -3.77
C GLU A 265 -2.53 24.05 -4.52
N ASP A 266 -2.68 25.32 -4.12
CA ASP A 266 -3.73 26.21 -4.61
C ASP A 266 -3.24 27.23 -5.63
N GLY A 267 -1.92 27.33 -5.85
CA GLY A 267 -1.31 28.38 -6.67
C GLY A 267 -1.39 29.79 -6.04
N ASP A 268 -1.87 29.90 -4.81
CA ASP A 268 -1.96 31.15 -4.07
C ASP A 268 -0.65 31.43 -3.31
N THR A 269 0.16 32.33 -3.86
CA THR A 269 1.42 32.75 -3.26
C THR A 269 1.28 33.87 -2.23
N THR A 270 0.07 34.35 -1.97
CA THR A 270 -0.14 35.48 -1.03
C THR A 270 0.25 35.14 0.40
N ILE A 271 0.20 33.87 0.77
CA ILE A 271 0.59 33.36 2.10
C ILE A 271 2.10 33.14 2.22
N CYS A 272 2.84 33.04 1.11
CA CYS A 272 4.25 32.67 1.11
C CYS A 272 5.12 33.63 1.94
N ARG A 273 4.88 34.92 1.90
CA ARG A 273 5.65 35.93 2.66
C ARG A 273 5.57 35.79 4.18
N LYS A 274 4.60 35.00 4.67
CA LYS A 274 4.41 34.70 6.09
C LYS A 274 4.78 33.27 6.43
N CYS A 275 5.20 32.49 5.42
CA CYS A 275 5.59 31.09 5.59
C CYS A 275 6.97 31.00 6.23
N ALA A 276 7.14 30.10 7.18
CA ALA A 276 8.45 29.83 7.81
C ALA A 276 9.50 29.30 6.81
N HIS A 277 9.05 28.73 5.69
CA HIS A 277 9.90 28.15 4.64
C HIS A 277 10.01 29.04 3.39
N TYR A 278 9.66 30.32 3.49
CA TYR A 278 9.67 31.24 2.35
C TYR A 278 11.01 31.30 1.62
N GLU A 279 12.10 31.34 2.37
CA GLU A 279 13.47 31.42 1.83
C GLU A 279 13.84 30.17 1.04
N VAL A 280 13.31 29.00 1.44
CA VAL A 280 13.52 27.72 0.75
C VAL A 280 12.79 27.68 -0.58
N CYS A 281 11.54 28.21 -0.63
CA CYS A 281 10.71 28.16 -1.84
C CYS A 281 11.11 29.14 -2.92
N TYR A 282 11.61 30.34 -2.55
CA TYR A 282 11.85 31.42 -3.50
C TYR A 282 13.33 31.72 -3.75
N GLY A 283 14.24 31.10 -3.00
CA GLY A 283 15.66 31.44 -3.05
C GLY A 283 15.93 32.86 -2.62
N PHE A 284 17.15 33.20 -2.25
CA PHE A 284 17.54 34.59 -2.04
C PHE A 284 17.58 35.30 -3.39
N THR A 285 16.54 36.01 -3.73
CA THR A 285 16.63 37.05 -4.77
C THR A 285 16.82 38.39 -4.06
N GLU A 286 18.07 38.82 -3.86
CA GLU A 286 18.43 40.22 -3.91
C GLU A 286 18.69 40.63 -5.34
#